data_5e1b6584aecb802da940b1e3b86a1dc3
#
_entry.id   5e1b6584aecb802da940b1e3b86a1dc3
#
_cell.length_a   1.000
_cell.length_b   1.000
_cell.length_c   1.000
_cell.angle_alpha   90.00
_cell.angle_beta   90.00
_cell.angle_gamma   90.00
#
_symmetry.space_group_name_H-M   'P 1'
#
loop_
_entity.id
_entity.type
_entity.pdbx_description
1 polymer ?
#
loop_
_entity_poly.entity_id
_entity_poly.type
_entity_poly.pdbx_seq_one_letter_code
_entity_poly.pdbx_strand_id
1 'polypeptide(L)'
;MKRTALLAAFLVASIPAFADNMEASVRVGGQAMFPSKTIVANAVNSADHTTLVAAVKAAGLVDTLNSKGPFTVFAPTNAAFGMLPAGTVDTLVKPENKATLTKILTYHVVAGDYDTTKLRTMILAGNGTAELKTVSGGRLWLMMNGSTNITIKDEKGNIADIVISDVRQSNGEIHVVDHVLMPG
;
A
#
# COMPACT_ATOMS: atom_id res chain seq x y z
N MET A 1 -52.66 -56.89 -23.90
CA MET A 1 -51.25 -56.61 -23.64
C MET A 1 -51.11 -55.14 -23.40
N LYS A 2 -51.06 -54.70 -22.11
CA LYS A 2 -50.96 -53.30 -21.73
C LYS A 2 -49.49 -53.02 -21.31
N ARG A 3 -48.80 -52.19 -22.09
CA ARG A 3 -47.42 -51.75 -21.77
C ARG A 3 -47.51 -50.47 -20.93
N THR A 4 -47.18 -50.59 -19.68
CA THR A 4 -47.05 -49.47 -18.75
C THR A 4 -45.66 -48.82 -18.94
N ALA A 5 -45.60 -47.57 -19.39
CA ALA A 5 -44.35 -46.80 -19.46
C ALA A 5 -44.13 -46.12 -18.13
N LEU A 6 -43.03 -46.47 -17.47
CA LEU A 6 -42.56 -45.80 -16.24
C LEU A 6 -41.78 -44.54 -16.66
N LEU A 7 -42.31 -43.37 -16.31
CA LEU A 7 -41.62 -42.09 -16.49
C LEU A 7 -40.75 -41.87 -15.26
N ALA A 8 -39.45 -41.98 -15.41
CA ALA A 8 -38.49 -41.59 -14.36
C ALA A 8 -38.27 -40.08 -14.42
N ALA A 9 -38.77 -39.35 -13.43
CA ALA A 9 -38.50 -37.94 -13.24
C ALA A 9 -37.10 -37.76 -12.66
N PHE A 10 -36.16 -37.25 -13.46
CA PHE A 10 -34.84 -36.80 -12.97
C PHE A 10 -35.02 -35.44 -12.27
N LEU A 11 -34.96 -35.45 -10.95
CA LEU A 11 -34.88 -34.24 -10.14
C LEU A 11 -33.47 -33.70 -10.26
N VAL A 12 -33.26 -32.69 -11.11
CA VAL A 12 -31.99 -31.95 -11.16
C VAL A 12 -31.96 -31.02 -9.95
N ALA A 13 -31.27 -31.46 -8.90
CA ALA A 13 -30.95 -30.61 -7.80
C ALA A 13 -29.95 -29.52 -8.26
N SER A 14 -30.43 -28.31 -8.46
CA SER A 14 -29.59 -27.13 -8.65
C SER A 14 -28.84 -26.86 -7.36
N ILE A 15 -27.56 -27.24 -7.30
CA ILE A 15 -26.62 -26.83 -6.28
C ILE A 15 -26.38 -25.35 -6.56
N PRO A 16 -26.66 -24.43 -5.61
CA PRO A 16 -26.22 -23.07 -5.77
C PRO A 16 -24.69 -23.08 -5.79
N ALA A 17 -24.11 -22.69 -6.91
CA ALA A 17 -22.69 -22.40 -6.98
C ALA A 17 -22.46 -21.20 -6.06
N PHE A 18 -21.99 -21.46 -4.83
CA PHE A 18 -21.29 -20.45 -4.05
C PHE A 18 -20.03 -20.15 -4.86
N ALA A 19 -20.10 -19.16 -5.74
CA ALA A 19 -18.92 -18.48 -6.22
C ALA A 19 -18.32 -17.81 -4.98
N ASP A 20 -17.38 -18.51 -4.33
CA ASP A 20 -16.47 -17.91 -3.39
C ASP A 20 -15.77 -16.81 -4.18
N ASN A 21 -16.21 -15.58 -3.96
CA ASN A 21 -15.56 -14.38 -4.44
C ASN A 21 -14.26 -14.28 -3.62
N MET A 22 -13.30 -15.16 -3.93
CA MET A 22 -11.95 -15.09 -3.36
C MET A 22 -11.31 -13.82 -3.92
N GLU A 23 -11.55 -12.72 -3.24
CA GLU A 23 -10.93 -11.45 -3.53
C GLU A 23 -9.41 -11.64 -3.46
N ALA A 24 -8.71 -11.39 -4.58
CA ALA A 24 -7.28 -11.56 -4.66
C ALA A 24 -6.62 -10.63 -3.63
N SER A 25 -6.01 -11.22 -2.61
CA SER A 25 -5.37 -10.48 -1.53
C SER A 25 -3.85 -10.68 -1.56
N VAL A 26 -3.11 -9.62 -1.27
CA VAL A 26 -1.66 -9.68 -1.03
C VAL A 26 -1.41 -9.81 0.47
N ARG A 27 -0.47 -10.67 0.89
CA ARG A 27 -0.11 -10.78 2.30
C ARG A 27 0.98 -9.78 2.67
N VAL A 28 0.71 -9.00 3.72
CA VAL A 28 1.66 -8.02 4.27
C VAL A 28 1.66 -8.15 5.79
N GLY A 29 2.83 -8.36 6.38
CA GLY A 29 2.94 -8.57 7.84
C GLY A 29 2.13 -9.76 8.35
N GLY A 30 2.08 -10.85 7.57
CA GLY A 30 1.34 -12.06 7.93
C GLY A 30 -0.18 -11.99 7.73
N GLN A 31 -0.74 -10.85 7.35
CA GLN A 31 -2.18 -10.62 7.18
C GLN A 31 -2.55 -10.40 5.70
N ALA A 32 -3.74 -10.86 5.32
CA ALA A 32 -4.29 -10.60 4.00
C ALA A 32 -4.78 -9.16 3.90
N MET A 33 -4.35 -8.46 2.84
CA MET A 33 -4.82 -7.12 2.47
C MET A 33 -5.87 -7.25 1.38
N PHE A 34 -7.08 -6.77 1.65
CA PHE A 34 -8.21 -6.92 0.74
C PHE A 34 -8.46 -5.65 -0.07
N PRO A 35 -8.59 -5.75 -1.41
CA PRO A 35 -8.91 -4.61 -2.26
C PRO A 35 -10.21 -3.88 -1.91
N SER A 36 -11.16 -4.55 -1.26
CA SER A 36 -12.41 -3.96 -0.77
C SER A 36 -12.25 -3.05 0.45
N LYS A 37 -11.10 -3.11 1.14
CA LYS A 37 -10.81 -2.30 2.33
C LYS A 37 -9.95 -1.08 1.97
N THR A 38 -10.07 -0.02 2.78
CA THR A 38 -9.22 1.18 2.63
C THR A 38 -7.79 0.90 3.07
N ILE A 39 -6.87 1.78 2.67
CA ILE A 39 -5.46 1.76 3.07
C ILE A 39 -5.31 1.60 4.59
N VAL A 40 -6.01 2.41 5.37
CA VAL A 40 -5.93 2.36 6.84
C VAL A 40 -6.56 1.09 7.39
N ALA A 41 -7.72 0.66 6.87
CA ALA A 41 -8.42 -0.54 7.34
C ALA A 41 -7.60 -1.84 7.13
N ASN A 42 -6.74 -1.88 6.12
CA ASN A 42 -5.79 -2.97 5.93
C ASN A 42 -4.51 -2.79 6.76
N ALA A 43 -3.91 -1.60 6.75
CA ALA A 43 -2.63 -1.34 7.43
C ALA A 43 -2.69 -1.63 8.94
N VAL A 44 -3.81 -1.37 9.61
CA VAL A 44 -3.97 -1.63 11.05
C VAL A 44 -3.87 -3.12 11.42
N ASN A 45 -4.06 -4.02 10.47
CA ASN A 45 -3.96 -5.46 10.69
C ASN A 45 -2.54 -6.00 10.42
N SER A 46 -1.66 -5.21 9.80
CA SER A 46 -0.30 -5.63 9.46
C SER A 46 0.62 -5.58 10.68
N ALA A 47 1.23 -6.72 11.03
CA ALA A 47 2.22 -6.79 12.10
C ALA A 47 3.50 -5.99 11.76
N ASP A 48 3.81 -5.80 10.47
CA ASP A 48 5.00 -5.10 10.00
C ASP A 48 4.85 -3.57 9.93
N HIS A 49 3.65 -3.03 10.17
CA HIS A 49 3.35 -1.60 10.03
C HIS A 49 2.77 -0.98 11.31
N THR A 50 2.97 -1.59 12.47
CA THR A 50 2.45 -1.08 13.75
C THR A 50 2.98 0.30 14.09
N THR A 51 4.26 0.57 13.81
CA THR A 51 4.89 1.88 14.03
C THR A 51 4.29 2.93 13.08
N LEU A 52 4.12 2.60 11.79
CA LEU A 52 3.48 3.49 10.81
C LEU A 52 2.05 3.84 11.23
N VAL A 53 1.27 2.86 11.66
CA VAL A 53 -0.12 3.06 12.11
C VAL A 53 -0.18 3.97 13.34
N ALA A 54 0.73 3.77 14.30
CA ALA A 54 0.84 4.64 15.49
C ALA A 54 1.19 6.08 15.08
N ALA A 55 2.15 6.26 14.15
CA ALA A 55 2.54 7.56 13.62
C ALA A 55 1.39 8.27 12.88
N VAL A 56 0.65 7.55 12.03
CA VAL A 56 -0.52 8.08 11.30
C VAL A 56 -1.61 8.55 12.28
N LYS A 57 -1.85 7.80 13.35
CA LYS A 57 -2.80 8.19 14.41
C LYS A 57 -2.32 9.43 15.17
N ALA A 58 -1.04 9.49 15.56
CA ALA A 58 -0.44 10.62 16.26
C ALA A 58 -0.48 11.91 15.41
N ALA A 59 -0.25 11.79 14.10
CA ALA A 59 -0.36 12.90 13.16
C ALA A 59 -1.80 13.34 12.88
N GLY A 60 -2.81 12.52 13.20
CA GLY A 60 -4.22 12.79 12.87
C GLY A 60 -4.56 12.61 11.39
N LEU A 61 -3.83 11.75 10.67
CA LEU A 61 -3.99 11.55 9.23
C LEU A 61 -4.93 10.38 8.86
N VAL A 62 -5.56 9.75 9.85
CA VAL A 62 -6.45 8.59 9.62
C VAL A 62 -7.58 8.94 8.66
N ASP A 63 -8.30 10.05 8.89
CA ASP A 63 -9.43 10.47 8.05
C ASP A 63 -8.96 10.89 6.65
N THR A 64 -7.80 11.54 6.56
CA THR A 64 -7.21 11.92 5.26
C THR A 64 -6.90 10.68 4.42
N LEU A 65 -6.28 9.65 5.00
CA LEU A 65 -5.94 8.41 4.31
C LEU A 65 -7.15 7.48 4.09
N ASN A 66 -8.26 7.70 4.78
CA ASN A 66 -9.55 7.04 4.54
C ASN A 66 -10.41 7.75 3.50
N SER A 67 -10.03 8.95 3.06
CA SER A 67 -10.79 9.67 2.03
C SER A 67 -10.76 8.96 0.67
N LYS A 68 -11.57 9.46 -0.27
CA LYS A 68 -11.82 8.74 -1.54
C LYS A 68 -10.61 8.52 -2.44
N GLY A 69 -9.46 9.12 -2.22
CA GLY A 69 -8.28 8.92 -3.07
C GLY A 69 -8.53 9.13 -4.58
N PRO A 70 -7.83 8.45 -5.50
CA PRO A 70 -6.84 7.41 -5.21
C PRO A 70 -5.51 7.96 -4.64
N PHE A 71 -4.91 7.17 -3.76
CA PHE A 71 -3.59 7.47 -3.21
C PHE A 71 -2.63 6.30 -3.47
N THR A 72 -1.37 6.62 -3.72
CA THR A 72 -0.29 5.65 -3.66
C THR A 72 0.53 5.92 -2.41
N VAL A 73 0.63 4.94 -1.52
CA VAL A 73 1.34 5.06 -0.24
C VAL A 73 2.58 4.18 -0.28
N PHE A 74 3.74 4.80 -0.07
CA PHE A 74 4.99 4.08 0.17
C PHE A 74 5.09 3.81 1.67
N ALA A 75 4.75 2.59 2.10
CA ALA A 75 4.60 2.23 3.50
C ALA A 75 5.89 1.63 4.08
N PRO A 76 6.64 2.36 4.93
CA PRO A 76 7.83 1.82 5.57
C PRO A 76 7.46 0.81 6.65
N THR A 77 8.22 -0.29 6.72
CA THR A 77 8.04 -1.33 7.73
C THR A 77 8.53 -0.88 9.11
N ASN A 78 8.18 -1.64 10.16
CA ASN A 78 8.77 -1.43 11.49
C ASN A 78 10.30 -1.50 11.47
N ALA A 79 10.87 -2.41 10.63
CA ALA A 79 12.31 -2.50 10.44
C ALA A 79 12.90 -1.21 9.84
N ALA A 80 12.22 -0.61 8.85
CA ALA A 80 12.60 0.67 8.27
C ALA A 80 12.66 1.80 9.32
N PHE A 81 11.67 1.87 10.21
CA PHE A 81 11.69 2.81 11.33
C PHE A 81 12.82 2.51 12.32
N GLY A 82 13.16 1.22 12.53
CA GLY A 82 14.26 0.81 13.39
C GLY A 82 15.65 1.22 12.88
N MET A 83 15.79 1.54 11.60
CA MET A 83 17.03 2.06 11.01
C MET A 83 17.26 3.55 11.26
N LEU A 84 16.22 4.27 11.69
CA LEU A 84 16.38 5.67 12.10
C LEU A 84 17.23 5.76 13.38
N PRO A 85 17.93 6.89 13.63
CA PRO A 85 18.66 7.09 14.87
C PRO A 85 17.78 6.84 16.09
N ALA A 86 18.35 6.23 17.13
CA ALA A 86 17.62 5.89 18.36
C ALA A 86 16.89 7.11 18.93
N GLY A 87 15.62 6.91 19.34
CA GLY A 87 14.77 7.98 19.87
C GLY A 87 14.12 8.89 18.84
N THR A 88 14.44 8.74 17.54
CA THR A 88 13.83 9.57 16.49
C THR A 88 12.32 9.37 16.43
N VAL A 89 11.86 8.12 16.41
CA VAL A 89 10.43 7.79 16.35
C VAL A 89 9.70 8.31 17.58
N ASP A 90 10.26 8.08 18.78
CA ASP A 90 9.69 8.55 20.05
C ASP A 90 9.58 10.08 20.10
N THR A 91 10.53 10.75 19.49
CA THR A 91 10.52 12.22 19.39
C THR A 91 9.47 12.70 18.39
N LEU A 92 9.39 12.06 17.22
CA LEU A 92 8.44 12.44 16.16
C LEU A 92 6.97 12.27 16.56
N VAL A 93 6.64 11.26 17.36
CA VAL A 93 5.25 11.02 17.80
C VAL A 93 4.78 11.95 18.91
N LYS A 94 5.67 12.77 19.48
CA LYS A 94 5.29 13.75 20.50
C LYS A 94 4.41 14.86 19.91
N PRO A 95 3.43 15.39 20.68
CA PRO A 95 2.52 16.43 20.20
C PRO A 95 3.22 17.67 19.62
N GLU A 96 4.33 18.09 20.20
CA GLU A 96 5.13 19.24 19.74
C GLU A 96 5.74 19.02 18.35
N ASN A 97 5.94 17.77 17.93
CA ASN A 97 6.54 17.42 16.64
C ASN A 97 5.49 16.98 15.60
N LYS A 98 4.20 17.14 15.90
CA LYS A 98 3.10 16.70 15.02
C LYS A 98 3.21 17.27 13.60
N ALA A 99 3.63 18.53 13.44
CA ALA A 99 3.80 19.15 12.13
C ALA A 99 4.91 18.47 11.31
N THR A 100 6.04 18.16 11.94
CA THR A 100 7.16 17.43 11.31
C THR A 100 6.74 16.01 10.94
N LEU A 101 6.08 15.30 11.86
CA LEU A 101 5.55 13.96 11.61
C LEU A 101 4.56 13.96 10.44
N THR A 102 3.64 14.92 10.39
CA THR A 102 2.68 15.07 9.29
C THR A 102 3.41 15.30 7.96
N LYS A 103 4.44 16.16 7.93
CA LYS A 103 5.25 16.40 6.72
C LYS A 103 5.92 15.12 6.25
N ILE A 104 6.53 14.34 7.15
CA ILE A 104 7.17 13.07 6.82
C ILE A 104 6.14 12.07 6.30
N LEU A 105 5.02 11.87 6.98
CA LEU A 105 4.01 10.89 6.57
C LEU A 105 3.35 11.26 5.24
N THR A 106 3.03 12.53 5.01
CA THR A 106 2.47 13.00 3.74
C THR A 106 3.51 13.01 2.60
N TYR A 107 4.80 12.98 2.93
CA TYR A 107 5.88 12.76 1.97
C TYR A 107 5.91 11.34 1.42
N HIS A 108 5.39 10.35 2.16
CA HIS A 108 5.22 8.98 1.70
C HIS A 108 3.94 8.74 0.87
N VAL A 109 3.13 9.79 0.68
CA VAL A 109 1.84 9.70 -0.02
C VAL A 109 1.89 10.51 -1.31
N VAL A 110 1.48 9.89 -2.40
CA VAL A 110 1.33 10.52 -3.71
C VAL A 110 -0.14 10.45 -4.10
N ALA A 111 -0.69 11.56 -4.61
CA ALA A 111 -2.03 11.57 -5.18
C ALA A 111 -2.04 10.86 -6.54
N GLY A 112 -2.90 9.88 -6.68
CA GLY A 112 -3.01 9.06 -7.88
C GLY A 112 -2.81 7.57 -7.57
N ASP A 113 -3.14 6.75 -8.56
CA ASP A 113 -2.98 5.29 -8.52
C ASP A 113 -1.81 4.91 -9.42
N TYR A 114 -0.70 4.47 -8.81
CA TYR A 114 0.56 4.17 -9.47
C TYR A 114 1.01 2.76 -9.17
N ASP A 115 0.48 1.77 -9.91
CA ASP A 115 0.99 0.40 -9.87
C ASP A 115 2.40 0.29 -10.47
N THR A 116 3.08 -0.83 -10.26
CA THR A 116 4.43 -1.04 -10.76
C THR A 116 4.52 -0.96 -12.29
N THR A 117 3.46 -1.33 -13.02
CA THR A 117 3.42 -1.23 -14.49
C THR A 117 3.46 0.23 -14.92
N LYS A 118 2.67 1.08 -14.29
CA LYS A 118 2.64 2.52 -14.54
C LYS A 118 3.94 3.19 -14.13
N LEU A 119 4.47 2.84 -12.94
CA LEU A 119 5.76 3.36 -12.47
C LEU A 119 6.90 3.02 -13.44
N ARG A 120 6.98 1.77 -13.91
CA ARG A 120 8.00 1.35 -14.90
C ARG A 120 7.86 2.10 -16.21
N THR A 121 6.62 2.27 -16.70
CA THR A 121 6.37 3.03 -17.93
C THR A 121 6.87 4.47 -17.78
N MET A 122 6.61 5.11 -16.64
CA MET A 122 7.10 6.46 -16.35
C MET A 122 8.62 6.52 -16.25
N ILE A 123 9.26 5.53 -15.61
CA ILE A 123 10.72 5.45 -15.51
C ILE A 123 11.35 5.32 -16.89
N LEU A 124 10.80 4.46 -17.74
CA LEU A 124 11.30 4.29 -19.13
C LEU A 124 11.11 5.56 -19.95
N ALA A 125 9.95 6.21 -19.87
CA ALA A 125 9.67 7.46 -20.56
C ALA A 125 10.56 8.62 -20.08
N GLY A 126 10.96 8.59 -18.80
CA GLY A 126 11.84 9.57 -18.17
C GLY A 126 13.34 9.24 -18.27
N ASN A 127 13.76 8.44 -19.27
CA ASN A 127 15.17 8.04 -19.49
C ASN A 127 15.81 7.39 -18.25
N GLY A 128 15.06 6.51 -17.56
CA GLY A 128 15.54 5.74 -16.43
C GLY A 128 15.16 6.33 -15.06
N THR A 129 14.47 7.47 -15.02
CA THR A 129 14.01 8.10 -13.78
C THR A 129 12.60 8.66 -13.93
N ALA A 130 11.70 8.37 -13.00
CA ALA A 130 10.40 9.01 -12.88
C ALA A 130 10.37 9.92 -11.65
N GLU A 131 9.84 11.13 -11.79
CA GLU A 131 9.61 12.04 -10.66
C GLU A 131 8.14 12.00 -10.27
N LEU A 132 7.88 11.82 -8.96
CA LEU A 132 6.55 11.92 -8.37
C LEU A 132 6.51 13.06 -7.35
N LYS A 133 5.43 13.85 -7.41
CA LYS A 133 5.17 14.88 -6.41
C LYS A 133 4.35 14.28 -5.28
N THR A 134 4.80 14.45 -4.05
CA THR A 134 4.13 13.96 -2.85
C THR A 134 3.05 14.91 -2.35
N VAL A 135 2.16 14.42 -1.50
CA VAL A 135 1.11 15.23 -0.84
C VAL A 135 1.70 16.33 0.03
N SER A 136 2.90 16.12 0.61
CA SER A 136 3.63 17.17 1.36
C SER A 136 4.18 18.28 0.47
N GLY A 137 4.14 18.11 -0.86
CA GLY A 137 4.71 19.04 -1.84
C GLY A 137 6.14 18.73 -2.27
N GLY A 138 6.81 17.80 -1.61
CA GLY A 138 8.15 17.34 -1.95
C GLY A 138 8.15 16.36 -3.14
N ARG A 139 9.35 15.88 -3.51
CA ARG A 139 9.57 15.04 -4.69
C ARG A 139 10.23 13.72 -4.33
N LEU A 140 9.84 12.68 -5.07
CA LEU A 140 10.47 11.36 -5.05
C LEU A 140 10.96 11.04 -6.46
N TRP A 141 12.12 10.42 -6.56
CA TRP A 141 12.67 9.94 -7.84
C TRP A 141 12.71 8.41 -7.81
N LEU A 142 12.00 7.81 -8.76
CA LEU A 142 11.91 6.37 -8.90
C LEU A 142 12.81 5.91 -10.03
N MET A 143 13.54 4.82 -9.81
CA MET A 143 14.48 4.24 -10.77
C MET A 143 14.34 2.73 -10.76
N MET A 144 14.71 2.07 -11.86
CA MET A 144 14.80 0.61 -11.87
C MET A 144 16.04 0.15 -11.10
N ASN A 145 15.85 -0.83 -10.22
CA ASN A 145 16.93 -1.58 -9.58
C ASN A 145 16.92 -3.01 -10.15
N GLY A 146 17.76 -3.24 -11.15
CA GLY A 146 17.74 -4.46 -11.95
C GLY A 146 16.53 -4.49 -12.91
N SER A 147 16.07 -5.71 -13.25
CA SER A 147 15.01 -5.90 -14.24
C SER A 147 13.59 -5.78 -13.66
N THR A 148 13.42 -5.94 -12.38
CA THR A 148 12.10 -6.11 -11.75
C THR A 148 11.82 -5.16 -10.59
N ASN A 149 12.82 -4.75 -9.84
CA ASN A 149 12.61 -3.94 -8.66
C ASN A 149 12.64 -2.43 -8.96
N ILE A 150 11.96 -1.65 -8.13
CA ILE A 150 11.94 -0.18 -8.20
C ILE A 150 12.53 0.36 -6.91
N THR A 151 13.48 1.27 -7.06
CA THR A 151 14.13 2.03 -6.00
C THR A 151 13.58 3.45 -5.97
N ILE A 152 13.40 3.99 -4.81
CA ILE A 152 12.92 5.35 -4.57
C ILE A 152 14.04 6.15 -3.90
N LYS A 153 14.38 7.29 -4.48
CA LYS A 153 15.30 8.26 -3.89
C LYS A 153 14.52 9.45 -3.35
N ASP A 154 14.83 9.88 -2.13
CA ASP A 154 14.24 11.05 -1.50
C ASP A 154 15.07 12.33 -1.70
N GLU A 155 14.57 13.47 -1.22
CA GLU A 155 15.24 14.78 -1.34
C GLU A 155 16.54 14.89 -0.55
N LYS A 156 16.76 14.03 0.45
CA LYS A 156 18.02 13.93 1.22
C LYS A 156 19.03 12.98 0.59
N GLY A 157 18.64 12.30 -0.50
CA GLY A 157 19.49 11.34 -1.20
C GLY A 157 19.43 9.93 -0.60
N ASN A 158 18.56 9.67 0.38
CA ASN A 158 18.34 8.32 0.90
C ASN A 158 17.61 7.49 -0.15
N ILE A 159 17.84 6.19 -0.10
CA ILE A 159 17.27 5.22 -1.04
C ILE A 159 16.42 4.23 -0.27
N ALA A 160 15.25 3.92 -0.80
CA ALA A 160 14.36 2.87 -0.33
C ALA A 160 14.02 1.93 -1.48
N ASP A 161 14.02 0.63 -1.23
CA ASP A 161 13.57 -0.36 -2.19
C ASP A 161 12.11 -0.74 -1.92
N ILE A 162 11.34 -0.95 -2.99
CA ILE A 162 10.00 -1.53 -2.88
C ILE A 162 10.16 -3.03 -2.67
N VAL A 163 9.75 -3.53 -1.49
CA VAL A 163 9.87 -4.95 -1.11
C VAL A 163 8.59 -5.75 -1.35
N ILE A 164 7.42 -5.09 -1.27
CA ILE A 164 6.13 -5.65 -1.68
C ILE A 164 5.41 -4.56 -2.46
N SER A 165 4.99 -4.89 -3.67
CA SER A 165 4.33 -3.94 -4.56
C SER A 165 2.87 -4.30 -4.82
N ASP A 166 2.14 -3.36 -5.41
CA ASP A 166 0.80 -3.57 -5.98
C ASP A 166 -0.21 -4.13 -4.97
N VAL A 167 -0.14 -3.65 -3.72
CA VAL A 167 -1.11 -4.00 -2.68
C VAL A 167 -2.33 -3.09 -2.83
N ARG A 168 -3.31 -3.55 -3.60
CA ARG A 168 -4.51 -2.78 -3.95
C ARG A 168 -5.46 -2.59 -2.77
N GLN A 169 -6.06 -1.40 -2.73
CA GLN A 169 -7.01 -0.94 -1.72
C GLN A 169 -8.22 -0.29 -2.40
N SER A 170 -9.32 -0.15 -1.69
CA SER A 170 -10.52 0.49 -2.25
C SER A 170 -10.34 1.99 -2.56
N ASN A 171 -9.35 2.63 -1.96
CA ASN A 171 -9.05 4.06 -2.14
C ASN A 171 -7.60 4.34 -2.57
N GLY A 172 -6.90 3.33 -3.14
CA GLY A 172 -5.56 3.50 -3.68
C GLY A 172 -4.71 2.25 -3.62
N GLU A 173 -3.41 2.42 -3.51
CA GLU A 173 -2.43 1.36 -3.56
C GLU A 173 -1.33 1.55 -2.52
N ILE A 174 -0.79 0.45 -2.01
CA ILE A 174 0.35 0.45 -1.09
C ILE A 174 1.53 -0.25 -1.75
N HIS A 175 2.71 0.38 -1.69
CA HIS A 175 4.00 -0.24 -1.91
C HIS A 175 4.77 -0.25 -0.60
N VAL A 176 5.13 -1.41 -0.11
CA VAL A 176 5.93 -1.56 1.11
C VAL A 176 7.38 -1.26 0.81
N VAL A 177 8.01 -0.41 1.62
CA VAL A 177 9.40 0.01 1.47
C VAL A 177 10.24 -0.34 2.69
N ASP A 178 11.53 -0.59 2.46
CA ASP A 178 12.48 -1.02 3.48
C ASP A 178 13.15 0.14 4.24
N HIS A 179 12.99 1.38 3.78
CA HIS A 179 13.53 2.58 4.43
C HIS A 179 12.48 3.68 4.54
N VAL A 180 12.62 4.54 5.57
CA VAL A 180 11.78 5.74 5.73
C VAL A 180 12.30 6.84 4.82
N LEU A 181 11.41 7.41 4.00
CA LEU A 181 11.70 8.52 3.11
C LEU A 181 11.64 9.86 3.88
N MET A 182 12.62 10.71 3.67
CA MET A 182 12.76 11.96 4.40
C MET A 182 12.63 13.17 3.47
N PRO A 183 11.71 14.11 3.76
CA PRO A 183 11.61 15.35 2.99
C PRO A 183 12.86 16.23 3.22
N GLY A 184 13.15 17.06 2.25
CA GLY A 184 14.23 18.06 2.31
C GLY A 184 14.02 19.13 3.37
#